data_c60d12e19a19a8a09e6c073df8b6cdc9
#
_entry.id   c60d12e19a19a8a09e6c073df8b6cdc9
#
_cell.length_a   1.000
_cell.length_b   1.000
_cell.length_c   1.000
_cell.angle_alpha   90.00
_cell.angle_beta   90.00
_cell.angle_gamma   90.00
#
_symmetry.space_group_name_H-M   'P 1'
#
loop_
_entity.id
_entity.type
_entity.pdbx_description
1 polymer ?
#
loop_
_entity_poly.entity_id
_entity_poly.type
_entity_poly.pdbx_seq_one_letter_code
_entity_poly.pdbx_strand_id
1 'polypeptide(L)'
;VRSRRQRQMCIRDSIDAVPDNFLFVEKNGGTEIRLIDWEYAGMQDAHVDLAMFCIYAMYDRPQVDALIDCYFTEGCPQEVRTKIYAYIAVCGLLWSNWCEYKSRLGVEFGEYSLKQYRYAKDYYKLVKQELAKSKGQEE
;
A
#
# COMPACT_ATOMS: atom_id res chain seq x y z
N VAL A 1 -29.46 -0.38 -7.53
CA VAL A 1 -28.19 -1.09 -7.75
C VAL A 1 -27.06 -0.12 -7.47
N ARG A 2 -26.29 -0.34 -6.39
CA ARG A 2 -25.12 0.49 -6.08
C ARG A 2 -24.07 0.29 -7.16
N SER A 3 -23.47 1.37 -7.65
CA SER A 3 -22.42 1.30 -8.67
C SER A 3 -21.19 0.50 -8.18
N ARG A 4 -20.36 -0.04 -9.11
CA ARG A 4 -19.10 -0.73 -8.76
C ARG A 4 -18.21 0.14 -7.85
N ARG A 5 -18.16 1.47 -8.05
CA ARG A 5 -17.44 2.43 -7.17
C ARG A 5 -17.96 2.42 -5.73
N GLN A 6 -19.28 2.37 -5.52
CA GLN A 6 -19.86 2.31 -4.18
C GLN A 6 -19.63 0.97 -3.49
N ARG A 7 -19.45 -0.13 -4.25
CA ARG A 7 -19.08 -1.43 -3.68
C ARG A 7 -17.62 -1.50 -3.25
N GLN A 8 -16.71 -0.81 -3.94
CA GLN A 8 -15.30 -0.72 -3.52
C GLN A 8 -15.12 0.06 -2.21
N MET A 9 -15.99 1.03 -1.89
CA MET A 9 -15.95 1.77 -0.62
C MET A 9 -16.46 0.98 0.59
N CYS A 10 -16.94 -0.25 0.40
CA CYS A 10 -17.47 -1.11 1.46
C CYS A 10 -16.71 -2.43 1.58
N ILE A 11 -15.49 -2.51 1.09
CA ILE A 11 -14.63 -3.68 1.24
C ILE A 11 -14.01 -3.62 2.64
N ARG A 12 -14.00 -4.76 3.30
CA ARG A 12 -13.30 -4.95 4.55
C ARG A 12 -11.82 -5.12 4.22
N ASP A 13 -11.01 -4.15 4.60
CA ASP A 13 -9.57 -4.20 4.40
C ASP A 13 -8.89 -4.82 5.61
N SER A 14 -7.77 -5.52 5.39
CA SER A 14 -7.02 -6.14 6.46
C SER A 14 -6.23 -5.11 7.29
N ILE A 15 -5.84 -3.99 6.67
CA ILE A 15 -4.93 -2.95 7.19
C ILE A 15 -3.51 -3.50 7.46
N ASP A 16 -3.37 -4.79 7.56
CA ASP A 16 -2.11 -5.49 7.85
C ASP A 16 -1.77 -6.52 6.76
N ALA A 17 -1.85 -6.09 5.49
CA ALA A 17 -1.52 -6.90 4.33
C ALA A 17 0.00 -7.13 4.21
N VAL A 18 0.61 -7.72 5.25
CA VAL A 18 2.01 -8.13 5.22
C VAL A 18 2.16 -9.42 4.39
N PRO A 19 3.28 -9.61 3.66
CA PRO A 19 3.51 -10.82 2.87
C PRO A 19 3.37 -12.11 3.68
N ASP A 20 3.75 -12.12 4.95
CA ASP A 20 3.70 -13.29 5.83
C ASP A 20 2.26 -13.71 6.19
N ASN A 21 1.28 -12.83 6.00
CA ASN A 21 -0.14 -13.13 6.21
C ASN A 21 -0.82 -13.78 5.00
N PHE A 22 -0.08 -14.00 3.88
CA PHE A 22 -0.59 -14.70 2.71
C PHE A 22 -0.16 -16.16 2.71
N LEU A 23 -1.13 -17.06 2.83
CA LEU A 23 -0.92 -18.50 2.79
C LEU A 23 -1.22 -19.05 1.39
N PHE A 24 -0.29 -19.82 0.84
CA PHE A 24 -0.48 -20.58 -0.39
C PHE A 24 -0.88 -22.00 -0.02
N VAL A 25 -2.13 -22.38 -0.33
CA VAL A 25 -2.69 -23.68 0.02
C VAL A 25 -2.91 -24.50 -1.24
N GLU A 26 -2.23 -25.63 -1.37
CA GLU A 26 -2.45 -26.56 -2.47
C GLU A 26 -3.81 -27.28 -2.31
N LYS A 27 -4.66 -27.20 -3.34
CA LYS A 27 -5.98 -27.80 -3.32
C LYS A 27 -6.41 -28.28 -4.71
N ASN A 28 -6.67 -29.58 -4.83
CA ASN A 28 -7.26 -30.20 -6.03
C ASN A 28 -6.53 -29.85 -7.35
N GLY A 29 -5.20 -29.74 -7.35
CA GLY A 29 -4.40 -29.45 -8.52
C GLY A 29 -4.22 -27.97 -8.86
N GLY A 30 -4.54 -27.06 -7.93
CA GLY A 30 -4.28 -25.63 -8.00
C GLY A 30 -3.85 -25.04 -6.67
N THR A 31 -3.35 -23.80 -6.70
CA THR A 31 -2.95 -23.06 -5.49
C THR A 31 -4.03 -22.03 -5.15
N GLU A 32 -4.55 -22.08 -3.93
CA GLU A 32 -5.45 -21.09 -3.35
C GLU A 32 -4.65 -20.14 -2.45
N ILE A 33 -4.84 -18.83 -2.61
CA ILE A 33 -4.23 -17.82 -1.73
C ILE A 33 -5.24 -17.46 -0.65
N ARG A 34 -4.81 -17.49 0.61
CA ARG A 34 -5.61 -17.08 1.77
C ARG A 34 -4.90 -15.99 2.54
N LEU A 35 -5.61 -14.93 2.87
CA LEU A 35 -5.16 -13.91 3.80
C LEU A 35 -5.64 -14.26 5.20
N ILE A 36 -4.73 -14.25 6.16
CA ILE A 36 -4.98 -14.48 7.59
C ILE A 36 -4.70 -13.20 8.38
N ASP A 37 -4.93 -13.23 9.68
CA ASP A 37 -4.69 -12.14 10.63
C ASP A 37 -5.48 -10.86 10.31
N TRP A 38 -6.77 -10.93 10.61
CA TRP A 38 -7.74 -9.86 10.37
C TRP A 38 -8.01 -8.99 11.60
N GLU A 39 -7.10 -8.95 12.59
CA GLU A 39 -7.33 -8.27 13.85
C GLU A 39 -7.52 -6.74 13.69
N TYR A 40 -6.88 -6.13 12.70
CA TYR A 40 -7.02 -4.72 12.37
C TYR A 40 -8.07 -4.44 11.28
N ALA A 41 -8.78 -5.47 10.82
CA ALA A 41 -9.68 -5.33 9.70
C ALA A 41 -10.80 -4.32 9.96
N GLY A 42 -11.03 -3.42 9.02
CA GLY A 42 -12.00 -2.34 9.11
C GLY A 42 -12.63 -1.98 7.77
N MET A 43 -13.58 -1.04 7.83
CA MET A 43 -14.21 -0.47 6.65
C MET A 43 -13.47 0.82 6.28
N GLN A 44 -12.58 0.74 5.29
CA GLN A 44 -11.78 1.85 4.84
C GLN A 44 -11.54 1.81 3.32
N ASP A 45 -10.62 2.63 2.83
CA ASP A 45 -10.22 2.63 1.42
C ASP A 45 -9.32 1.43 1.11
N ALA A 46 -9.79 0.53 0.24
CA ALA A 46 -9.08 -0.69 -0.18
C ALA A 46 -7.65 -0.46 -0.71
N HIS A 47 -7.34 0.76 -1.14
CA HIS A 47 -6.01 1.09 -1.64
C HIS A 47 -4.96 1.23 -0.53
N VAL A 48 -5.38 1.27 0.74
CA VAL A 48 -4.47 1.24 1.90
C VAL A 48 -3.76 -0.11 1.97
N ASP A 49 -4.47 -1.23 1.72
CA ASP A 49 -3.86 -2.57 1.72
C ASP A 49 -2.78 -2.70 0.63
N LEU A 50 -3.00 -2.12 -0.56
CA LEU A 50 -1.96 -2.06 -1.59
C LEU A 50 -0.71 -1.30 -1.12
N ALA A 51 -0.91 -0.16 -0.46
CA ALA A 51 0.19 0.65 0.06
C ALA A 51 0.94 -0.08 1.18
N MET A 52 0.21 -0.69 2.11
CA MET A 52 0.79 -1.47 3.22
C MET A 52 1.59 -2.65 2.69
N PHE A 53 1.04 -3.42 1.75
CA PHE A 53 1.76 -4.52 1.12
C PHE A 53 3.08 -4.05 0.49
N CYS A 54 3.06 -2.94 -0.26
CA CYS A 54 4.26 -2.40 -0.91
C CYS A 54 5.37 -2.08 0.09
N ILE A 55 5.05 -1.43 1.21
CA ILE A 55 6.07 -1.04 2.20
C ILE A 55 6.59 -2.23 3.00
N TYR A 56 5.76 -3.23 3.29
CA TYR A 56 6.18 -4.45 3.98
C TYR A 56 7.01 -5.37 3.10
N ALA A 57 6.60 -5.54 1.84
CA ALA A 57 7.36 -6.31 0.85
C ALA A 57 8.65 -5.58 0.39
N MET A 58 8.86 -4.35 0.88
CA MET A 58 9.99 -3.50 0.50
C MET A 58 10.13 -3.30 -1.02
N TYR A 59 9.01 -3.21 -1.73
CA TYR A 59 8.97 -3.03 -3.18
C TYR A 59 9.65 -1.74 -3.62
N ASP A 60 10.40 -1.83 -4.72
CA ASP A 60 10.86 -0.64 -5.43
C ASP A 60 9.74 -0.03 -6.28
N ARG A 61 10.01 1.10 -6.93
CA ARG A 61 9.01 1.81 -7.72
C ARG A 61 8.45 0.98 -8.88
N PRO A 62 9.24 0.28 -9.71
CA PRO A 62 8.73 -0.61 -10.74
C PRO A 62 7.81 -1.71 -10.20
N GLN A 63 8.14 -2.31 -9.07
CA GLN A 63 7.33 -3.35 -8.43
C GLN A 63 6.00 -2.81 -7.90
N VAL A 64 6.01 -1.60 -7.32
CA VAL A 64 4.78 -0.91 -6.89
C VAL A 64 3.87 -0.64 -8.09
N ASP A 65 4.41 -0.10 -9.17
CA ASP A 65 3.65 0.18 -10.39
C ASP A 65 3.08 -1.10 -11.00
N ALA A 66 3.85 -2.19 -11.05
CA ALA A 66 3.39 -3.49 -11.52
C ALA A 66 2.26 -4.07 -10.64
N LEU A 67 2.33 -3.92 -9.31
CA LEU A 67 1.26 -4.35 -8.42
C LEU A 67 -0.03 -3.55 -8.65
N ILE A 68 0.07 -2.23 -8.83
CA ILE A 68 -1.07 -1.37 -9.14
C ILE A 68 -1.70 -1.80 -10.48
N ASP A 69 -0.90 -2.04 -11.52
CA ASP A 69 -1.39 -2.47 -12.83
C ASP A 69 -2.04 -3.86 -12.78
N CYS A 70 -1.52 -4.76 -11.96
CA CYS A 70 -2.12 -6.07 -11.71
C CYS A 70 -3.47 -5.97 -11.00
N TYR A 71 -3.61 -5.06 -10.05
CA TYR A 71 -4.86 -4.83 -9.31
C TYR A 71 -5.93 -4.17 -10.19
N PHE A 72 -5.53 -3.24 -11.07
CA PHE A 72 -6.42 -2.52 -11.98
C PHE A 72 -6.32 -3.06 -13.41
N THR A 73 -6.91 -4.22 -13.67
CA THR A 73 -6.82 -4.94 -14.96
C THR A 73 -7.32 -4.14 -16.18
N GLU A 74 -8.18 -3.15 -15.97
CA GLU A 74 -8.71 -2.25 -17.01
C GLU A 74 -7.95 -0.89 -17.04
N GLY A 75 -6.81 -0.80 -16.34
CA GLY A 75 -6.02 0.41 -16.17
C GLY A 75 -6.38 1.19 -14.91
N CYS A 76 -5.37 1.79 -14.28
CA CYS A 76 -5.51 2.60 -13.07
C CYS A 76 -5.63 4.09 -13.44
N PRO A 77 -6.74 4.78 -13.08
CA PRO A 77 -6.83 6.22 -13.24
C PRO A 77 -5.69 6.95 -12.53
N GLN A 78 -5.13 8.01 -13.14
CA GLN A 78 -3.97 8.71 -12.60
C GLN A 78 -4.22 9.28 -11.19
N GLU A 79 -5.42 9.77 -10.93
CA GLU A 79 -5.81 10.26 -9.59
C GLU A 79 -5.76 9.15 -8.53
N VAL A 80 -6.22 7.94 -8.89
CA VAL A 80 -6.21 6.77 -8.01
C VAL A 80 -4.77 6.31 -7.77
N ARG A 81 -3.95 6.28 -8.81
CA ARG A 81 -2.52 5.96 -8.70
C ARG A 81 -1.80 6.95 -7.78
N THR A 82 -2.04 8.24 -7.98
CA THR A 82 -1.49 9.30 -7.12
C THR A 82 -1.95 9.15 -5.67
N LYS A 83 -3.21 8.77 -5.44
CA LYS A 83 -3.73 8.47 -4.10
C LYS A 83 -3.01 7.28 -3.45
N ILE A 84 -2.75 6.20 -4.19
CA ILE A 84 -1.99 5.05 -3.68
C ILE A 84 -0.57 5.47 -3.29
N TYR A 85 0.09 6.27 -4.11
CA TYR A 85 1.40 6.82 -3.75
C TYR A 85 1.35 7.69 -2.49
N ALA A 86 0.29 8.46 -2.30
CA ALA A 86 0.10 9.22 -1.07
C ALA A 86 -0.04 8.29 0.16
N TYR A 87 -0.78 7.19 0.03
CA TYR A 87 -0.85 6.18 1.10
C TYR A 87 0.51 5.54 1.38
N ILE A 88 1.30 5.20 0.36
CA ILE A 88 2.66 4.67 0.56
C ILE A 88 3.52 5.67 1.34
N ALA A 89 3.43 6.97 1.02
CA ALA A 89 4.17 7.99 1.75
C ALA A 89 3.74 8.09 3.21
N VAL A 90 2.43 8.08 3.48
CA VAL A 90 1.87 8.19 4.85
C VAL A 90 2.18 6.93 5.67
N CYS A 91 1.98 5.75 5.10
CA CYS A 91 2.29 4.48 5.76
C CYS A 91 3.79 4.35 6.04
N GLY A 92 4.65 4.72 5.08
CA GLY A 92 6.10 4.75 5.28
C GLY A 92 6.51 5.68 6.41
N LEU A 93 5.90 6.86 6.51
CA LEU A 93 6.15 7.79 7.62
C LEU A 93 5.71 7.20 8.96
N LEU A 94 4.52 6.61 9.02
CA LEU A 94 3.99 5.96 10.21
C LEU A 94 4.94 4.88 10.71
N TRP A 95 5.35 3.97 9.82
CA TRP A 95 6.26 2.87 10.17
C TRP A 95 7.67 3.34 10.50
N SER A 96 8.17 4.37 9.84
CA SER A 96 9.45 5.00 10.22
C SER A 96 9.42 5.53 11.65
N ASN A 97 8.34 6.24 12.03
CA ASN A 97 8.16 6.74 13.39
C ASN A 97 7.99 5.59 14.41
N TRP A 98 7.28 4.54 14.04
CA TRP A 98 7.13 3.35 14.89
C TRP A 98 8.48 2.65 15.11
N CYS A 99 9.29 2.49 14.08
CA CYS A 99 10.66 1.95 14.21
C CYS A 99 11.52 2.81 15.13
N GLU A 100 11.48 4.13 14.98
CA GLU A 100 12.20 5.07 15.86
C GLU A 100 11.78 4.91 17.32
N TYR A 101 10.46 4.82 17.57
CA TYR A 101 9.94 4.59 18.92
C TYR A 101 10.44 3.26 19.50
N LYS A 102 10.34 2.17 18.74
CA LYS A 102 10.76 0.83 19.17
C LYS A 102 12.27 0.71 19.33
N SER A 103 13.07 1.43 18.52
CA SER A 103 14.53 1.48 18.65
C SER A 103 14.96 2.04 20.01
N ARG A 104 14.22 3.04 20.52
CA ARG A 104 14.45 3.56 21.90
C ARG A 104 14.14 2.54 22.99
N LEU A 105 13.36 1.50 22.67
CA LEU A 105 13.07 0.38 23.57
C LEU A 105 14.00 -0.82 23.34
N GLY A 106 15.08 -0.64 22.57
CA GLY A 106 16.10 -1.66 22.32
C GLY A 106 15.83 -2.62 21.18
N VAL A 107 14.83 -2.34 20.30
CA VAL A 107 14.58 -3.15 19.11
C VAL A 107 15.42 -2.67 17.94
N GLU A 108 16.18 -3.56 17.31
CA GLU A 108 16.98 -3.25 16.14
C GLU A 108 16.24 -3.59 14.85
N PHE A 109 16.12 -2.62 13.93
CA PHE A 109 15.43 -2.78 12.64
C PHE A 109 16.38 -2.81 11.43
N GLY A 110 17.69 -2.56 11.62
CA GLY A 110 18.65 -2.51 10.55
C GLY A 110 18.24 -1.52 9.45
N GLU A 111 18.30 -1.97 8.20
CA GLU A 111 17.95 -1.15 7.03
C GLU A 111 16.44 -0.89 6.87
N TYR A 112 15.59 -1.65 7.55
CA TYR A 112 14.13 -1.56 7.42
C TYR A 112 13.62 -0.15 7.77
N SER A 113 14.03 0.40 8.92
CA SER A 113 13.63 1.75 9.35
C SER A 113 14.00 2.82 8.31
N LEU A 114 15.22 2.73 7.76
CA LEU A 114 15.68 3.67 6.74
C LEU A 114 14.88 3.52 5.44
N LYS A 115 14.51 2.30 5.06
CA LYS A 115 13.67 2.04 3.88
C LYS A 115 12.29 2.66 4.05
N GLN A 116 11.67 2.52 5.22
CA GLN A 116 10.38 3.14 5.53
C GLN A 116 10.44 4.67 5.43
N TYR A 117 11.48 5.29 5.95
CA TYR A 117 11.69 6.73 5.80
C TYR A 117 11.87 7.17 4.34
N ARG A 118 12.56 6.36 3.52
CA ARG A 118 12.70 6.63 2.08
C ARG A 118 11.35 6.57 1.37
N TYR A 119 10.48 5.61 1.67
CA TYR A 119 9.11 5.59 1.15
C TYR A 119 8.38 6.90 1.44
N ALA A 120 8.39 7.36 2.69
CA ALA A 120 7.77 8.63 3.06
C ALA A 120 8.28 9.79 2.21
N LYS A 121 9.60 9.93 2.09
CA LYS A 121 10.24 11.06 1.41
C LYS A 121 10.06 11.03 -0.11
N ASP A 122 10.29 9.87 -0.72
CA ASP A 122 10.33 9.74 -2.18
C ASP A 122 8.92 9.77 -2.78
N TYR A 123 7.97 9.08 -2.15
CA TYR A 123 6.58 9.11 -2.60
C TYR A 123 5.89 10.44 -2.30
N TYR A 124 6.24 11.13 -1.23
CA TYR A 124 5.76 12.51 -1.01
C TYR A 124 6.18 13.45 -2.14
N LYS A 125 7.46 13.40 -2.56
CA LYS A 125 7.95 14.20 -3.70
C LYS A 125 7.19 13.85 -4.98
N LEU A 126 7.00 12.56 -5.23
CA LEU A 126 6.28 12.08 -6.39
C LEU A 126 4.84 12.59 -6.43
N VAL A 127 4.11 12.47 -5.33
CA VAL A 127 2.73 12.97 -5.21
C VAL A 127 2.67 14.47 -5.50
N LYS A 128 3.60 15.26 -4.96
CA LYS A 128 3.67 16.69 -5.25
C LYS A 128 3.87 16.98 -6.74
N GLN A 129 4.71 16.20 -7.42
CA GLN A 129 4.95 16.35 -8.86
C GLN A 129 3.70 16.01 -9.67
N GLU A 130 3.01 14.93 -9.35
CA GLU A 130 1.78 14.52 -10.05
C GLU A 130 0.64 15.52 -9.84
N LEU A 131 0.47 16.05 -8.62
CA LEU A 131 -0.52 17.08 -8.34
C LEU A 131 -0.21 18.43 -9.03
N ALA A 132 1.07 18.76 -9.23
CA ALA A 132 1.45 19.96 -9.97
C ALA A 132 1.15 19.82 -11.47
N LYS A 133 1.36 18.64 -12.05
CA LYS A 133 1.04 18.34 -13.45
C LYS A 133 -0.47 18.44 -13.72
N SER A 134 -1.30 17.90 -12.82
CA SER A 134 -2.76 17.93 -12.99
C SER A 134 -3.31 19.36 -12.95
N LYS A 135 -2.77 20.23 -12.10
CA LYS A 135 -3.18 21.66 -12.04
C LYS A 135 -2.78 22.45 -13.30
N GLY A 136 -1.65 22.14 -13.92
CA GLY A 136 -1.21 22.81 -15.14
C GLY A 136 -1.91 22.33 -16.43
N GLN A 137 -2.78 21.32 -16.33
CA GLN A 137 -3.60 20.85 -17.47
C GLN A 137 -5.04 21.42 -17.44
N GLU A 138 -5.42 22.09 -16.35
CA GLU A 138 -6.74 22.74 -16.18
C GLU A 138 -6.71 24.25 -16.56
N GLU A 139 -5.54 24.81 -16.86
CA GLU A 139 -5.37 26.16 -17.42
C GLU A 139 -5.22 26.11 -18.96
#